data_8e7cb40a1fa21a7f8a1acf457fcf074f
#
_entry.id   8e7cb40a1fa21a7f8a1acf457fcf074f
#
_cell.length_a   1.000
_cell.length_b   1.000
_cell.length_c   1.000
_cell.angle_alpha   90.00
_cell.angle_beta   90.00
_cell.angle_gamma   90.00
#
_symmetry.space_group_name_H-M   'P 1'
#
loop_
_entity.id
_entity.type
_entity.pdbx_description
1 polymer ?
#
loop_
_entity_poly.entity_id
_entity_poly.type
_entity_poly.pdbx_seq_one_letter_code
_entity_poly.pdbx_strand_id
1 'polypeptide(L)'
;MSESKLSPPITYETCDVNEIIESAYQSFKNGFMNKDNRPKYKGKFIFFNVNKNITVLNQDTCINMSLDKPERFYHIISIDEKEYCQVYPCYNTVEYETCEVQCETIRAKGYFAYLERVECLYRVCRIHRISEVIELANINDEHIEQWIEKEKDKNGNEIKKAYIRYTYGNDDYLVILKVKNSRNGDYHYEFITAFPVFLKRSKQQLSKNYNLNKKNSIK
;
A
#
# COMPACT_ATOMS: atom_id res chain seq x y z
N MET A 1 -23.50 -14.54 -9.60
CA MET A 1 -22.15 -14.41 -9.01
C MET A 1 -22.07 -13.01 -8.46
N SER A 2 -21.70 -12.82 -7.19
CA SER A 2 -21.50 -11.48 -6.64
C SER A 2 -20.32 -10.83 -7.36
N GLU A 3 -20.39 -9.53 -7.54
CA GLU A 3 -19.28 -8.76 -8.12
C GLU A 3 -18.32 -8.29 -7.02
N SER A 4 -17.07 -7.96 -7.39
CA SER A 4 -16.13 -7.33 -6.46
C SER A 4 -16.72 -6.03 -5.92
N LYS A 5 -16.55 -5.79 -4.62
CA LYS A 5 -16.98 -4.54 -3.97
C LYS A 5 -15.94 -3.43 -4.09
N LEU A 6 -14.74 -3.73 -4.61
CA LEU A 6 -13.75 -2.73 -4.96
C LEU A 6 -14.02 -2.18 -6.35
N SER A 7 -13.87 -0.88 -6.49
CA SER A 7 -13.99 -0.21 -7.79
C SER A 7 -12.95 -0.77 -8.79
N PRO A 8 -13.28 -0.75 -10.09
CA PRO A 8 -12.33 -1.18 -11.11
C PRO A 8 -11.06 -0.34 -11.08
N PRO A 9 -9.95 -0.85 -11.64
CA PRO A 9 -8.74 -0.06 -11.79
C PRO A 9 -9.01 1.25 -12.54
N ILE A 10 -8.36 2.33 -12.09
CA ILE A 10 -8.43 3.60 -12.82
C ILE A 10 -7.75 3.43 -14.17
N THR A 11 -8.45 3.82 -15.22
CA THR A 11 -7.91 3.92 -16.58
C THR A 11 -7.46 5.35 -16.86
N TYR A 12 -6.35 5.51 -17.54
CA TYR A 12 -5.79 6.80 -17.92
C TYR A 12 -5.78 6.91 -19.44
N GLU A 13 -6.15 8.10 -19.95
CA GLU A 13 -6.18 8.38 -21.39
C GLU A 13 -4.78 8.59 -21.99
N THR A 14 -3.77 8.77 -21.15
CA THR A 14 -2.39 9.01 -21.54
C THR A 14 -1.53 7.75 -21.34
N CYS A 15 -0.49 7.61 -22.18
CA CYS A 15 0.58 6.64 -22.03
C CYS A 15 1.83 7.24 -21.34
N ASP A 16 1.82 8.53 -21.01
CA ASP A 16 2.90 9.16 -20.26
C ASP A 16 2.82 8.77 -18.79
N VAL A 17 3.83 8.05 -18.32
CA VAL A 17 3.91 7.55 -16.94
C VAL A 17 3.91 8.68 -15.93
N ASN A 18 4.54 9.82 -16.23
CA ASN A 18 4.57 10.95 -15.31
C ASN A 18 3.19 11.57 -15.13
N GLU A 19 2.43 11.70 -16.22
CA GLU A 19 1.04 12.18 -16.18
C GLU A 19 0.14 11.20 -15.41
N ILE A 20 0.32 9.90 -15.64
CA ILE A 20 -0.41 8.85 -14.89
C ILE A 20 -0.11 8.96 -13.39
N ILE A 21 1.17 9.05 -13.00
CA ILE A 21 1.57 9.18 -11.59
C ILE A 21 1.07 10.49 -10.99
N GLU A 22 1.11 11.60 -11.73
CA GLU A 22 0.60 12.89 -11.26
C GLU A 22 -0.92 12.84 -11.04
N SER A 23 -1.67 12.28 -11.97
CA SER A 23 -3.12 12.09 -11.84
C SER A 23 -3.47 11.21 -10.64
N ALA A 24 -2.77 10.08 -10.47
CA ALA A 24 -2.91 9.22 -9.31
C ALA A 24 -2.59 9.95 -7.99
N TYR A 25 -1.54 10.77 -7.99
CA TYR A 25 -1.19 11.59 -6.83
C TYR A 25 -2.27 12.58 -6.47
N GLN A 26 -2.85 13.28 -7.45
CA GLN A 26 -3.93 14.25 -7.18
C GLN A 26 -5.17 13.54 -6.64
N SER A 27 -5.55 12.41 -7.20
CA SER A 27 -6.64 11.57 -6.67
C SER A 27 -6.37 11.13 -5.23
N PHE A 28 -5.18 10.61 -4.96
CA PHE A 28 -4.77 10.18 -3.63
C PHE A 28 -4.69 11.34 -2.63
N LYS A 29 -4.19 12.49 -3.06
CA LYS A 29 -4.11 13.71 -2.25
C LYS A 29 -5.51 14.19 -1.84
N ASN A 30 -6.42 14.24 -2.77
CA ASN A 30 -7.79 14.68 -2.52
C ASN A 30 -8.60 13.67 -1.70
N GLY A 31 -8.45 12.38 -1.97
CA GLY A 31 -9.14 11.31 -1.26
C GLY A 31 -8.52 11.00 0.10
N PHE A 32 -7.31 10.45 0.12
CA PHE A 32 -6.72 9.89 1.33
C PHE A 32 -5.83 10.85 2.13
N MET A 33 -5.06 11.73 1.47
CA MET A 33 -4.19 12.68 2.20
C MET A 33 -4.96 13.82 2.83
N ASN A 34 -6.08 14.24 2.23
CA ASN A 34 -6.98 15.21 2.81
C ASN A 34 -7.62 14.64 4.08
N LYS A 35 -7.46 15.34 5.21
CA LYS A 35 -7.96 14.89 6.53
C LYS A 35 -9.48 14.75 6.57
N ASP A 36 -10.20 15.58 5.83
CA ASP A 36 -11.65 15.61 5.82
C ASP A 36 -12.25 14.44 5.03
N ASN A 37 -11.54 13.98 4.01
CA ASN A 37 -11.96 12.87 3.14
C ASN A 37 -11.39 11.51 3.57
N ARG A 38 -10.33 11.52 4.41
CA ARG A 38 -9.67 10.29 4.86
C ARG A 38 -10.59 9.47 5.75
N PRO A 39 -10.85 8.19 5.43
CA PRO A 39 -11.65 7.34 6.29
C PRO A 39 -10.99 7.17 7.66
N LYS A 40 -11.83 7.08 8.70
CA LYS A 40 -11.40 6.60 10.00
C LYS A 40 -11.38 5.08 9.98
N TYR A 41 -10.51 4.46 10.74
CA TYR A 41 -10.54 3.03 10.97
C TYR A 41 -11.00 2.76 12.40
N LYS A 42 -12.11 2.01 12.55
CA LYS A 42 -12.75 1.74 13.86
C LYS A 42 -12.99 3.03 14.69
N GLY A 43 -13.47 4.06 14.02
CA GLY A 43 -13.75 5.36 14.63
C GLY A 43 -12.52 6.21 14.97
N LYS A 44 -11.29 5.69 14.79
CA LYS A 44 -10.04 6.39 15.08
C LYS A 44 -9.42 7.00 13.84
N PHE A 45 -8.75 8.13 14.00
CA PHE A 45 -8.02 8.77 12.91
C PHE A 45 -6.83 7.94 12.44
N ILE A 46 -6.58 8.04 11.13
CA ILE A 46 -5.37 7.49 10.51
C ILE A 46 -4.44 8.67 10.20
N PHE A 47 -3.29 8.70 10.82
CA PHE A 47 -2.24 9.68 10.51
C PHE A 47 -1.52 9.24 9.23
N PHE A 48 -1.31 10.18 8.30
CA PHE A 48 -0.50 9.99 7.11
C PHE A 48 0.74 10.89 7.16
N ASN A 49 1.92 10.29 7.06
CA ASN A 49 3.16 11.04 7.03
C ASN A 49 3.38 11.68 5.65
N VAL A 50 3.40 12.99 5.62
CA VAL A 50 3.61 13.80 4.40
C VAL A 50 5.07 14.21 4.19
N ASN A 51 6.02 13.57 4.89
CA ASN A 51 7.43 13.87 4.75
C ASN A 51 7.91 13.65 3.32
N LYS A 52 8.59 14.64 2.79
CA LYS A 52 9.19 14.62 1.45
C LYS A 52 10.72 14.49 1.50
N ASN A 53 11.31 14.60 2.68
CA ASN A 53 12.76 14.53 2.84
C ASN A 53 13.17 13.09 3.11
N ILE A 54 14.10 12.60 2.34
CA ILE A 54 14.72 11.28 2.51
C ILE A 54 16.22 11.44 2.69
N THR A 55 16.81 10.53 3.44
CA THR A 55 18.25 10.39 3.55
C THR A 55 18.67 9.11 2.84
N VAL A 56 19.49 9.24 1.82
CA VAL A 56 20.03 8.11 1.07
C VAL A 56 21.47 7.88 1.48
N LEU A 57 21.78 6.65 1.86
CA LEU A 57 23.16 6.23 2.11
C LEU A 57 23.79 5.83 0.77
N ASN A 58 24.80 6.57 0.33
CA ASN A 58 25.57 6.22 -0.86
C ASN A 58 27.02 5.98 -0.46
N GLN A 59 27.43 4.72 -0.45
CA GLN A 59 28.74 4.27 0.05
C GLN A 59 29.03 4.85 1.45
N ASP A 60 29.85 5.88 1.57
CA ASP A 60 30.24 6.49 2.86
C ASP A 60 29.60 7.87 3.09
N THR A 61 28.66 8.28 2.25
CA THR A 61 28.02 9.60 2.34
C THR A 61 26.51 9.51 2.55
N CYS A 62 25.99 10.37 3.44
CA CYS A 62 24.56 10.60 3.61
C CYS A 62 24.13 11.76 2.71
N ILE A 63 23.26 11.48 1.74
CA ILE A 63 22.68 12.50 0.89
C ILE A 63 21.25 12.76 1.33
N ASN A 64 20.96 14.00 1.72
CA ASN A 64 19.60 14.44 1.99
C ASN A 64 18.96 14.95 0.71
N MET A 65 17.81 14.40 0.35
CA MET A 65 17.06 14.78 -0.84
C MET A 65 15.66 15.23 -0.46
N SER A 66 15.14 16.22 -1.17
CA SER A 66 13.73 16.60 -1.10
C SER A 66 13.00 16.06 -2.32
N LEU A 67 11.94 15.32 -2.08
CA LEU A 67 11.04 14.78 -3.10
C LEU A 67 9.95 15.80 -3.44
N ASP A 68 9.41 15.76 -4.64
CA ASP A 68 8.26 16.59 -5.05
C ASP A 68 6.95 16.10 -4.40
N LYS A 69 6.85 14.80 -4.10
CA LYS A 69 5.71 14.16 -3.43
C LYS A 69 6.17 13.46 -2.14
N PRO A 70 5.27 13.14 -1.20
CA PRO A 70 5.64 12.39 0.01
C PRO A 70 6.31 11.05 -0.31
N GLU A 71 7.36 10.71 0.42
CA GLU A 71 8.06 9.42 0.30
C GLU A 71 7.07 8.23 0.42
N ARG A 72 6.11 8.35 1.30
CA ARG A 72 5.08 7.33 1.51
C ARG A 72 4.20 7.09 0.28
N PHE A 73 3.92 8.13 -0.53
CA PHE A 73 3.21 7.97 -1.79
C PHE A 73 4.01 7.10 -2.77
N TYR A 74 5.30 7.40 -2.94
CA TYR A 74 6.16 6.60 -3.81
C TYR A 74 6.28 5.15 -3.36
N HIS A 75 6.32 4.92 -2.05
CA HIS A 75 6.34 3.57 -1.50
C HIS A 75 5.08 2.78 -1.87
N ILE A 76 3.91 3.42 -1.89
CA ILE A 76 2.64 2.76 -2.24
C ILE A 76 2.61 2.34 -3.71
N ILE A 77 3.06 3.20 -4.60
CA ILE A 77 2.96 2.99 -6.06
C ILE A 77 4.12 2.20 -6.67
N SER A 78 5.07 1.76 -5.86
CA SER A 78 6.28 1.07 -6.33
C SER A 78 6.50 -0.27 -5.66
N ILE A 79 7.35 -1.09 -6.26
CA ILE A 79 7.82 -2.38 -5.75
C ILE A 79 9.29 -2.25 -5.42
N ASP A 80 9.78 -2.97 -4.42
CA ASP A 80 11.21 -3.13 -4.17
C ASP A 80 11.90 -3.70 -5.42
N GLU A 81 13.05 -3.15 -5.79
CA GLU A 81 13.75 -3.55 -7.03
C GLU A 81 14.12 -5.04 -7.02
N LYS A 82 14.50 -5.57 -5.87
CA LYS A 82 14.83 -7.00 -5.72
C LYS A 82 13.60 -7.88 -5.89
N GLU A 83 12.44 -7.42 -5.44
CA GLU A 83 11.16 -8.12 -5.65
C GLU A 83 10.74 -8.04 -7.12
N TYR A 84 10.88 -6.87 -7.75
CA TYR A 84 10.59 -6.67 -9.17
C TYR A 84 11.39 -7.60 -10.06
N CYS A 85 12.70 -7.74 -9.84
CA CYS A 85 13.57 -8.63 -10.62
C CYS A 85 13.15 -10.11 -10.58
N GLN A 86 12.38 -10.52 -9.55
CA GLN A 86 11.88 -11.89 -9.43
C GLN A 86 10.58 -12.14 -10.22
N VAL A 87 9.85 -11.09 -10.58
CA VAL A 87 8.53 -11.19 -11.18
C VAL A 87 8.45 -10.61 -12.60
N TYR A 88 9.46 -9.85 -13.00
CA TYR A 88 9.51 -9.25 -14.33
C TYR A 88 9.96 -10.28 -15.39
N PRO A 89 9.36 -10.29 -16.59
CA PRO A 89 8.16 -9.54 -16.95
C PRO A 89 6.91 -10.13 -16.27
N CYS A 90 6.06 -9.24 -15.75
CA CYS A 90 4.92 -9.62 -14.90
C CYS A 90 3.97 -10.62 -15.56
N TYR A 91 3.77 -10.52 -16.87
CA TYR A 91 2.86 -11.40 -17.63
C TYR A 91 3.34 -12.86 -17.73
N ASN A 92 4.58 -13.14 -17.37
CA ASN A 92 5.10 -14.52 -17.35
C ASN A 92 4.74 -15.26 -16.05
N THR A 93 4.12 -14.61 -15.09
CA THR A 93 3.70 -15.26 -13.84
C THR A 93 2.18 -15.35 -13.78
N VAL A 94 1.68 -16.47 -13.30
CA VAL A 94 0.23 -16.74 -13.18
C VAL A 94 -0.47 -15.67 -12.36
N GLU A 95 0.21 -15.10 -11.37
CA GLU A 95 -0.32 -14.05 -10.50
C GLU A 95 -0.52 -12.70 -11.23
N TYR A 96 0.05 -12.55 -12.42
CA TYR A 96 -0.04 -11.32 -13.22
C TYR A 96 -0.94 -11.44 -14.44
N GLU A 97 -1.68 -12.52 -14.57
CA GLU A 97 -2.63 -12.68 -15.69
C GLU A 97 -3.65 -11.55 -15.79
N THR A 98 -3.88 -10.85 -14.68
CA THR A 98 -4.81 -9.72 -14.61
C THR A 98 -4.13 -8.36 -14.73
N CYS A 99 -2.82 -8.30 -14.98
CA CYS A 99 -2.13 -7.03 -15.15
C CYS A 99 -2.31 -6.52 -16.59
N GLU A 100 -3.10 -5.47 -16.76
CA GLU A 100 -3.42 -4.85 -18.04
C GLU A 100 -2.29 -3.93 -18.55
N VAL A 101 -1.25 -3.73 -17.73
CA VAL A 101 -0.22 -2.72 -17.99
C VAL A 101 1.03 -3.32 -18.58
N GLN A 102 1.47 -2.77 -19.71
CA GLN A 102 2.73 -3.16 -20.37
C GLN A 102 3.90 -2.34 -19.83
N CYS A 103 4.40 -2.73 -18.64
CA CYS A 103 5.46 -1.99 -17.94
C CYS A 103 6.76 -1.83 -18.73
N GLU A 104 7.04 -2.69 -19.71
CA GLU A 104 8.23 -2.60 -20.58
C GLU A 104 8.25 -1.33 -21.41
N THR A 105 7.07 -0.87 -21.87
CA THR A 105 6.95 0.30 -22.74
C THR A 105 6.76 1.59 -21.98
N ILE A 106 6.34 1.52 -20.70
CA ILE A 106 5.96 2.68 -19.90
C ILE A 106 6.73 2.75 -18.59
N ARG A 107 7.93 2.22 -18.57
CA ARG A 107 8.77 2.24 -17.37
C ARG A 107 9.32 3.65 -17.11
N ALA A 108 8.95 4.26 -16.02
CA ALA A 108 9.53 5.50 -15.56
C ALA A 108 10.98 5.28 -15.09
N LYS A 109 11.80 6.30 -15.23
CA LYS A 109 13.19 6.33 -14.79
C LYS A 109 13.38 7.53 -13.85
N GLY A 110 14.44 7.50 -13.09
CA GLY A 110 14.83 8.65 -12.32
C GLY A 110 14.95 8.34 -10.85
N TYR A 111 14.41 9.19 -10.00
CA TYR A 111 14.72 9.14 -8.58
C TYR A 111 14.18 7.92 -7.82
N PHE A 112 13.33 7.10 -8.41
CA PHE A 112 13.01 5.79 -7.85
C PHE A 112 14.24 4.90 -7.64
N ALA A 113 15.28 5.07 -8.45
CA ALA A 113 16.54 4.37 -8.27
C ALA A 113 17.18 4.67 -6.90
N TYR A 114 17.03 5.88 -6.39
CA TYR A 114 17.54 6.25 -5.06
C TYR A 114 16.79 5.56 -3.92
N LEU A 115 15.57 5.10 -4.19
CA LEU A 115 14.77 4.36 -3.22
C LEU A 115 14.94 2.84 -3.36
N GLU A 116 15.77 2.36 -4.31
CA GLU A 116 15.87 0.96 -4.70
C GLU A 116 14.50 0.35 -5.04
N ARG A 117 13.66 1.13 -5.73
CA ARG A 117 12.27 0.77 -6.04
C ARG A 117 11.94 1.04 -7.50
N VAL A 118 11.02 0.23 -8.02
CA VAL A 118 10.51 0.34 -9.38
C VAL A 118 9.02 0.68 -9.31
N GLU A 119 8.59 1.68 -10.05
CA GLU A 119 7.19 2.02 -10.17
C GLU A 119 6.36 0.84 -10.72
N CYS A 120 5.16 0.69 -10.20
CA CYS A 120 4.24 -0.36 -10.59
C CYS A 120 2.89 0.25 -10.97
N LEU A 121 2.60 0.34 -12.26
CA LEU A 121 1.34 0.92 -12.74
C LEU A 121 0.13 0.11 -12.31
N TYR A 122 0.26 -1.20 -12.11
CA TYR A 122 -0.78 -2.00 -11.49
C TYR A 122 -1.18 -1.48 -10.10
N ARG A 123 -0.19 -1.02 -9.29
CA ARG A 123 -0.44 -0.38 -7.99
C ARG A 123 -1.02 1.03 -8.16
N VAL A 124 -0.49 1.80 -9.11
CA VAL A 124 -0.96 3.17 -9.40
C VAL A 124 -2.45 3.18 -9.74
N CYS A 125 -2.88 2.31 -10.65
CA CYS A 125 -4.28 2.22 -11.08
C CYS A 125 -5.25 1.78 -9.97
N ARG A 126 -4.76 1.31 -8.83
CA ARG A 126 -5.57 0.78 -7.71
C ARG A 126 -5.40 1.58 -6.41
N ILE A 127 -4.76 2.74 -6.46
CA ILE A 127 -4.45 3.51 -5.25
C ILE A 127 -5.71 4.00 -4.49
N HIS A 128 -6.81 4.24 -5.19
CA HIS A 128 -8.10 4.64 -4.62
C HIS A 128 -8.69 3.56 -3.69
N ARG A 129 -8.36 2.29 -3.92
CA ARG A 129 -8.85 1.15 -3.14
C ARG A 129 -8.42 1.18 -1.66
N ILE A 130 -7.45 2.03 -1.29
CA ILE A 130 -7.03 2.22 0.11
C ILE A 130 -8.22 2.64 0.97
N SER A 131 -8.96 3.66 0.55
CA SER A 131 -10.13 4.15 1.28
C SER A 131 -11.25 3.10 1.27
N GLU A 132 -11.52 2.49 0.14
CA GLU A 132 -12.56 1.47 -0.02
C GLU A 132 -12.35 0.27 0.93
N VAL A 133 -11.12 -0.25 1.01
CA VAL A 133 -10.79 -1.37 1.89
C VAL A 133 -10.98 -1.00 3.37
N ILE A 134 -10.62 0.23 3.77
CA ILE A 134 -10.82 0.71 5.14
C ILE A 134 -12.32 0.86 5.45
N GLU A 135 -13.10 1.37 4.51
CA GLU A 135 -14.55 1.53 4.66
C GLU A 135 -15.25 0.17 4.77
N LEU A 136 -14.90 -0.79 3.91
CA LEU A 136 -15.40 -2.17 3.99
C LEU A 136 -15.03 -2.83 5.33
N ALA A 137 -13.83 -2.55 5.84
CA ALA A 137 -13.39 -3.04 7.14
C ALA A 137 -14.23 -2.48 8.31
N ASN A 138 -14.66 -1.23 8.22
CA ASN A 138 -15.49 -0.59 9.26
C ASN A 138 -16.88 -1.22 9.36
N ILE A 139 -17.41 -1.72 8.26
CA ILE A 139 -18.72 -2.42 8.25
C ILE A 139 -18.59 -3.94 8.43
N ASN A 140 -17.38 -4.43 8.69
CA ASN A 140 -17.05 -5.86 8.82
C ASN A 140 -17.56 -6.68 7.62
N ASP A 141 -17.25 -6.19 6.42
CA ASP A 141 -17.60 -6.90 5.20
C ASP A 141 -17.04 -8.32 5.18
N GLU A 142 -17.78 -9.29 4.62
CA GLU A 142 -17.44 -10.71 4.62
C GLU A 142 -16.15 -11.05 3.88
N HIS A 143 -15.72 -10.19 2.93
CA HIS A 143 -14.49 -10.35 2.16
C HIS A 143 -13.28 -9.66 2.81
N ILE A 144 -13.45 -9.10 4.02
CA ILE A 144 -12.39 -8.44 4.77
C ILE A 144 -11.83 -9.36 5.86
N GLU A 145 -10.54 -9.60 5.78
CA GLU A 145 -9.74 -10.20 6.84
C GLU A 145 -9.07 -9.10 7.67
N GLN A 146 -9.26 -9.09 8.99
CA GLN A 146 -8.65 -8.11 9.88
C GLN A 146 -7.91 -8.82 11.01
N TRP A 147 -6.64 -8.42 11.28
CA TRP A 147 -5.89 -8.95 12.42
C TRP A 147 -4.82 -7.97 12.90
N ILE A 148 -4.28 -8.22 14.09
CA ILE A 148 -3.14 -7.48 14.64
C ILE A 148 -1.95 -8.41 14.76
N GLU A 149 -0.79 -7.94 14.31
CA GLU A 149 0.50 -8.55 14.58
C GLU A 149 1.33 -7.66 15.50
N LYS A 150 2.11 -8.32 16.36
CA LYS A 150 3.13 -7.71 17.20
C LYS A 150 4.48 -8.03 16.61
N GLU A 151 5.26 -6.99 16.34
CA GLU A 151 6.60 -7.08 15.78
C GLU A 151 7.56 -6.27 16.63
N LYS A 152 8.86 -6.48 16.43
CA LYS A 152 9.89 -5.59 16.99
C LYS A 152 10.37 -4.62 15.92
N ASP A 153 10.51 -3.35 16.28
CA ASP A 153 11.13 -2.36 15.42
C ASP A 153 12.67 -2.54 15.37
N LYS A 154 13.35 -1.69 14.61
CA LYS A 154 14.83 -1.71 14.47
C LYS A 154 15.56 -1.54 15.81
N ASN A 155 14.90 -0.96 16.79
CA ASN A 155 15.44 -0.70 18.13
C ASN A 155 15.01 -1.78 19.15
N GLY A 156 14.30 -2.83 18.70
CA GLY A 156 13.82 -3.91 19.56
C GLY A 156 12.50 -3.59 20.30
N ASN A 157 11.89 -2.43 20.10
CA ASN A 157 10.64 -2.05 20.75
C ASN A 157 9.46 -2.80 20.11
N GLU A 158 8.51 -3.27 20.95
CA GLU A 158 7.27 -3.88 20.44
C GLU A 158 6.43 -2.82 19.71
N ILE A 159 6.08 -3.14 18.48
CA ILE A 159 5.13 -2.38 17.67
C ILE A 159 3.95 -3.27 17.31
N LYS A 160 2.76 -2.67 17.24
CA LYS A 160 1.53 -3.34 16.80
C LYS A 160 1.15 -2.82 15.43
N LYS A 161 0.88 -3.74 14.51
CA LYS A 161 0.37 -3.43 13.17
C LYS A 161 -1.01 -4.04 12.99
N ALA A 162 -1.94 -3.24 12.48
CA ALA A 162 -3.24 -3.70 12.03
C ALA A 162 -3.16 -3.99 10.53
N TYR A 163 -3.53 -5.18 10.15
CA TYR A 163 -3.62 -5.66 8.78
C TYR A 163 -5.09 -5.73 8.38
N ILE A 164 -5.41 -5.15 7.25
CA ILE A 164 -6.76 -5.11 6.67
C ILE A 164 -6.63 -5.61 5.25
N ARG A 165 -7.19 -6.76 4.94
CA ARG A 165 -7.06 -7.39 3.63
C ARG A 165 -8.42 -7.68 3.05
N TYR A 166 -8.66 -7.22 1.84
CA TYR A 166 -9.81 -7.60 1.02
C TYR A 166 -9.41 -8.78 0.13
N THR A 167 -10.26 -9.82 0.10
CA THR A 167 -10.05 -10.98 -0.78
C THR A 167 -11.37 -11.41 -1.39
N TYR A 168 -11.49 -11.28 -2.72
CA TYR A 168 -12.62 -11.78 -3.47
C TYR A 168 -12.24 -12.01 -4.94
N GLY A 169 -12.42 -13.22 -5.44
CA GLY A 169 -12.04 -13.58 -6.79
C GLY A 169 -10.55 -13.36 -7.04
N ASN A 170 -10.23 -12.53 -8.01
CA ASN A 170 -8.85 -12.13 -8.33
C ASN A 170 -8.41 -10.90 -7.55
N ASP A 171 -9.32 -10.17 -6.91
CA ASP A 171 -8.99 -9.01 -6.11
C ASP A 171 -8.44 -9.42 -4.75
N ASP A 172 -7.22 -8.99 -4.47
CA ASP A 172 -6.53 -9.17 -3.20
C ASP A 172 -5.77 -7.88 -2.90
N TYR A 173 -6.22 -7.14 -1.87
CA TYR A 173 -5.67 -5.82 -1.56
C TYR A 173 -5.42 -5.69 -0.06
N LEU A 174 -4.22 -5.26 0.31
CA LEU A 174 -3.78 -5.15 1.69
C LEU A 174 -3.55 -3.68 2.07
N VAL A 175 -4.05 -3.31 3.25
CA VAL A 175 -3.72 -2.05 3.94
C VAL A 175 -3.07 -2.40 5.29
N ILE A 176 -1.95 -1.75 5.62
CA ILE A 176 -1.23 -1.94 6.88
C ILE A 176 -1.16 -0.61 7.62
N LEU A 177 -1.63 -0.63 8.87
CA LEU A 177 -1.62 0.51 9.77
C LEU A 177 -0.80 0.18 11.01
N LYS A 178 -0.04 1.13 11.55
CA LYS A 178 0.63 1.00 12.86
C LYS A 178 -0.27 1.56 13.95
N VAL A 179 -0.44 0.82 15.03
CA VAL A 179 -1.14 1.30 16.22
C VAL A 179 -0.18 2.18 17.03
N LYS A 180 -0.56 3.40 17.29
CA LYS A 180 0.18 4.37 18.08
C LYS A 180 -0.60 4.76 19.32
N ASN A 181 -0.02 4.57 20.46
CA ASN A 181 -0.59 5.06 21.71
C ASN A 181 -0.32 6.55 21.87
N SER A 182 -1.34 7.30 22.25
CA SER A 182 -1.23 8.71 22.62
C SER A 182 -0.81 8.83 24.09
N ARG A 183 -0.26 9.98 24.47
CA ARG A 183 0.21 10.23 25.85
C ARG A 183 -0.91 10.14 26.90
N ASN A 184 -2.15 10.37 26.52
CA ASN A 184 -3.34 10.31 27.36
C ASN A 184 -3.98 8.91 27.46
N GLY A 185 -3.28 7.88 26.97
CA GLY A 185 -3.80 6.49 27.00
C GLY A 185 -4.75 6.12 25.85
N ASP A 186 -5.14 7.08 25.01
CA ASP A 186 -5.88 6.79 23.78
C ASP A 186 -4.94 6.30 22.68
N TYR A 187 -5.47 5.83 21.55
CA TYR A 187 -4.66 5.40 20.43
C TYR A 187 -5.21 5.94 19.11
N HIS A 188 -4.34 6.01 18.12
CA HIS A 188 -4.65 6.32 16.74
C HIS A 188 -3.87 5.37 15.82
N TYR A 189 -4.19 5.42 14.55
CA TYR A 189 -3.46 4.66 13.55
C TYR A 189 -2.50 5.57 12.77
N GLU A 190 -1.36 5.00 12.37
CA GLU A 190 -0.44 5.61 11.42
C GLU A 190 -0.41 4.72 10.17
N PHE A 191 -0.66 5.31 9.00
CA PHE A 191 -0.59 4.59 7.75
C PHE A 191 0.84 4.14 7.45
N ILE A 192 1.04 2.85 7.19
CA ILE A 192 2.33 2.29 6.80
C ILE A 192 2.39 2.12 5.28
N THR A 193 1.52 1.28 4.73
CA THR A 193 1.51 0.95 3.30
C THR A 193 0.18 0.35 2.89
N ALA A 194 -0.07 0.32 1.57
CA ALA A 194 -1.15 -0.43 0.97
C ALA A 194 -0.75 -0.86 -0.44
N PHE A 195 -1.17 -2.05 -0.86
CA PHE A 195 -0.86 -2.56 -2.19
C PHE A 195 -1.75 -3.75 -2.56
N PRO A 196 -1.98 -4.00 -3.86
CA PRO A 196 -2.58 -5.24 -4.33
C PRO A 196 -1.61 -6.40 -4.09
N VAL A 197 -2.12 -7.51 -3.58
CA VAL A 197 -1.33 -8.72 -3.30
C VAL A 197 -1.44 -9.65 -4.51
N PHE A 198 -0.39 -9.75 -5.29
CA PHE A 198 -0.38 -10.53 -6.52
C PHE A 198 0.55 -11.77 -6.48
N LEU A 199 1.55 -11.79 -5.59
CA LEU A 199 2.45 -12.94 -5.46
C LEU A 199 1.78 -14.07 -4.65
N LYS A 200 1.72 -15.26 -5.23
CA LYS A 200 1.14 -16.45 -4.60
C LYS A 200 1.74 -16.73 -3.20
N ARG A 201 3.08 -16.62 -3.06
CA ARG A 201 3.76 -16.76 -1.77
C ARG A 201 3.27 -15.75 -0.73
N SER A 202 3.04 -14.50 -1.16
CA SER A 202 2.54 -13.44 -0.27
C SER A 202 1.09 -13.70 0.14
N LYS A 203 0.23 -14.13 -0.80
CA LYS A 203 -1.15 -14.53 -0.51
C LYS A 203 -1.20 -15.66 0.52
N GLN A 204 -0.39 -16.70 0.35
CA GLN A 204 -0.30 -17.83 1.27
C GLN A 204 0.20 -17.41 2.67
N GLN A 205 1.24 -16.58 2.72
CA GLN A 205 1.79 -16.09 3.99
C GLN A 205 0.78 -15.24 4.75
N LEU A 206 0.08 -14.32 4.07
CA LEU A 206 -0.95 -13.48 4.68
C LEU A 206 -2.12 -14.32 5.20
N SER A 207 -2.59 -15.31 4.44
CA SER A 207 -3.65 -16.22 4.90
C SER A 207 -3.23 -17.04 6.12
N LYS A 208 -1.97 -17.50 6.17
CA LYS A 208 -1.41 -18.17 7.34
C LYS A 208 -1.38 -17.22 8.55
N ASN A 209 -0.88 -16.00 8.37
CA ASN A 209 -0.80 -14.99 9.42
C ASN A 209 -2.20 -14.64 9.96
N TYR A 210 -3.17 -14.44 9.08
CA TYR A 210 -4.56 -14.22 9.47
C TYR A 210 -5.09 -15.35 10.33
N ASN A 211 -4.93 -16.61 9.90
CA ASN A 211 -5.41 -17.77 10.65
C ASN A 211 -4.78 -17.90 12.04
N LEU A 212 -3.51 -17.53 12.18
CA LEU A 212 -2.80 -17.52 13.46
C LEU A 212 -3.28 -16.38 14.37
N ASN A 213 -3.58 -15.23 13.82
CA ASN A 213 -3.83 -13.99 14.58
C ASN A 213 -5.30 -13.56 14.62
N LYS A 214 -6.22 -14.26 13.94
CA LYS A 214 -7.64 -13.88 13.90
C LYS A 214 -8.31 -13.81 15.27
N LYS A 215 -7.79 -14.51 16.27
CA LYS A 215 -8.25 -14.40 17.67
C LYS A 215 -7.85 -13.07 18.33
N ASN A 216 -6.83 -12.42 17.81
CA ASN A 216 -6.32 -11.10 18.22
C ASN A 216 -6.97 -9.98 17.40
N SER A 217 -8.01 -10.30 16.62
CA SER A 217 -8.74 -9.28 15.87
C SER A 217 -9.32 -8.26 16.84
N ILE A 218 -9.17 -7.00 16.46
CA ILE A 218 -9.63 -5.84 17.23
C ILE A 218 -11.15 -5.95 17.40
N LYS A 219 -11.59 -6.25 18.63
CA LYS A 219 -12.99 -6.09 19.00
C LYS A 219 -13.33 -4.62 19.12
#